data_e9f413c7bf493c7ccc5962906eccfed1
#
_entry.id   e9f413c7bf493c7ccc5962906eccfed1
#
_cell.length_a   1.000
_cell.length_b   1.000
_cell.length_c   1.000
_cell.angle_alpha   90.00
_cell.angle_beta   90.00
_cell.angle_gamma   90.00
#
_symmetry.space_group_name_H-M   'P 1'
#
loop_
_entity.id
_entity.type
_entity.pdbx_description
1 polymer ?
#
loop_
_entity_poly.entity_id
_entity_poly.type
_entity_poly.pdbx_seq_one_letter_code
_entity_poly.pdbx_strand_id
1 'polypeptide(L)'
;MNWLSTLSIAAESAAPSPTHLHNRELELLRGIPEDIAAMPMLSRFADVVPIADLVLGGGVLILVVLIHGAGLRGVNNHVGRRVHAILRHPSAWHADLLMGSIIFLLLALHLFEVFVWSAALVWTGLVHDWRAAGFFAGNTYTTIGYGNFILPLRYQMLAPIMAISGLFTFGWSGSMLVDYVRRIQQIREASDALKHAAAEKQPGNE
;
A
#
# COMPACT_ATOMS: atom_id res chain seq x y z
N MET A 1 -17.25 28.85 -50.33
CA MET A 1 -18.14 27.87 -49.69
C MET A 1 -17.58 27.60 -48.31
N ASN A 2 -18.29 28.02 -47.28
CA ASN A 2 -17.78 28.18 -45.94
C ASN A 2 -18.12 26.91 -45.12
N TRP A 3 -17.17 25.94 -45.03
CA TRP A 3 -17.37 24.66 -44.36
C TRP A 3 -17.56 24.79 -42.81
N LEU A 4 -17.22 25.95 -42.23
CA LEU A 4 -17.47 26.25 -40.81
C LEU A 4 -18.96 26.42 -40.47
N SER A 5 -19.80 26.83 -41.44
CA SER A 5 -21.24 26.95 -41.22
C SER A 5 -21.97 25.59 -41.20
N THR A 6 -21.44 24.59 -41.89
CA THR A 6 -22.00 23.23 -41.88
C THR A 6 -21.67 22.43 -40.62
N LEU A 7 -20.55 22.72 -39.95
CA LEU A 7 -20.21 22.12 -38.66
C LEU A 7 -21.03 22.69 -37.50
N SER A 8 -21.38 23.97 -37.56
CA SER A 8 -22.26 24.63 -36.55
C SER A 8 -23.68 24.05 -36.56
N ILE A 9 -24.25 23.80 -37.75
CA ILE A 9 -25.60 23.23 -37.89
C ILE A 9 -25.65 21.75 -37.45
N ALA A 10 -24.57 21.01 -37.68
CA ALA A 10 -24.48 19.59 -37.27
C ALA A 10 -24.31 19.44 -35.74
N ALA A 11 -23.62 20.37 -35.08
CA ALA A 11 -23.44 20.35 -33.64
C ALA A 11 -24.71 20.72 -32.86
N GLU A 12 -25.56 21.60 -33.42
CA GLU A 12 -26.81 22.05 -32.81
C GLU A 12 -27.93 20.99 -32.91
N SER A 13 -27.84 20.10 -33.91
CA SER A 13 -28.81 18.98 -34.09
C SER A 13 -28.54 17.77 -33.19
N ALA A 14 -27.37 17.70 -32.53
CA ALA A 14 -26.95 16.53 -31.73
C ALA A 14 -27.13 16.72 -30.19
N ALA A 15 -27.43 17.91 -29.73
CA ALA A 15 -27.69 18.14 -28.31
C ALA A 15 -29.16 17.79 -27.97
N PRO A 16 -29.44 16.85 -27.06
CA PRO A 16 -30.80 16.53 -26.62
C PRO A 16 -31.40 17.77 -25.96
N SER A 17 -32.62 18.13 -26.34
CA SER A 17 -33.33 19.27 -25.76
C SER A 17 -33.48 19.13 -24.24
N PRO A 18 -33.47 20.23 -23.47
CA PRO A 18 -33.60 20.19 -22.00
C PRO A 18 -34.85 19.41 -21.52
N THR A 19 -35.90 19.40 -22.33
CA THR A 19 -37.11 18.58 -22.09
C THR A 19 -36.86 17.08 -22.19
N HIS A 20 -35.95 16.64 -23.04
CA HIS A 20 -35.59 15.21 -23.17
C HIS A 20 -34.80 14.70 -21.98
N LEU A 21 -33.92 15.53 -21.42
CA LEU A 21 -33.16 15.19 -20.21
C LEU A 21 -34.10 15.12 -18.99
N HIS A 22 -34.99 16.09 -18.86
CA HIS A 22 -35.98 16.12 -17.78
C HIS A 22 -36.96 14.94 -17.81
N ASN A 23 -37.44 14.55 -19.00
CA ASN A 23 -38.30 13.36 -19.14
C ASN A 23 -37.56 12.06 -18.84
N ARG A 24 -36.27 11.97 -19.18
CA ARG A 24 -35.44 10.80 -18.89
C ARG A 24 -35.14 10.64 -17.40
N GLU A 25 -34.92 11.75 -16.69
CA GLU A 25 -34.83 11.75 -15.23
C GLU A 25 -36.14 11.33 -14.57
N LEU A 26 -37.27 11.82 -15.07
CA LEU A 26 -38.60 11.42 -14.56
C LEU A 26 -38.90 9.95 -14.83
N GLU A 27 -38.48 9.38 -15.97
CA GLU A 27 -38.63 7.94 -16.26
C GLU A 27 -37.71 7.10 -15.36
N LEU A 28 -36.49 7.53 -15.10
CA LEU A 28 -35.58 6.88 -14.17
C LEU A 28 -36.15 6.89 -12.73
N LEU A 29 -36.78 7.98 -12.33
CA LEU A 29 -37.42 8.09 -11.01
C LEU A 29 -38.72 7.26 -10.92
N ARG A 30 -39.46 7.09 -12.03
CA ARG A 30 -40.65 6.19 -12.10
C ARG A 30 -40.27 4.72 -12.05
N GLY A 31 -39.08 4.34 -12.47
CA GLY A 31 -38.58 2.97 -12.41
C GLY A 31 -38.03 2.56 -11.03
N ILE A 32 -38.02 3.47 -10.05
CA ILE A 32 -37.64 3.12 -8.68
C ILE A 32 -38.83 2.41 -8.04
N PRO A 33 -38.68 1.13 -7.65
CA PRO A 33 -39.74 0.41 -6.95
C PRO A 33 -40.19 1.18 -5.70
N GLU A 34 -41.51 1.25 -5.46
CA GLU A 34 -42.06 1.95 -4.29
C GLU A 34 -41.51 1.42 -2.96
N ASP A 35 -41.08 0.15 -2.95
CA ASP A 35 -40.41 -0.51 -1.82
C ASP A 35 -39.09 0.19 -1.42
N ILE A 36 -38.35 0.78 -2.37
CA ILE A 36 -37.15 1.53 -2.09
C ILE A 36 -37.48 2.91 -1.46
N ALA A 37 -38.62 3.49 -1.81
CA ALA A 37 -39.08 4.72 -1.21
C ALA A 37 -39.59 4.54 0.23
N ALA A 38 -40.06 3.33 0.56
CA ALA A 38 -40.61 2.99 1.87
C ALA A 38 -39.58 2.43 2.88
N MET A 39 -38.35 2.11 2.43
CA MET A 39 -37.31 1.61 3.36
C MET A 39 -36.90 2.66 4.39
N PRO A 40 -36.86 2.32 5.68
CA PRO A 40 -36.32 3.19 6.71
C PRO A 40 -34.90 3.65 6.32
N MET A 41 -34.56 4.90 6.59
CA MET A 41 -33.24 5.45 6.22
C MET A 41 -32.08 4.58 6.68
N LEU A 42 -32.18 3.94 7.84
CA LEU A 42 -31.19 3.04 8.42
C LEU A 42 -30.94 1.79 7.57
N SER A 43 -31.96 1.19 6.95
CA SER A 43 -31.76 0.03 6.07
C SER A 43 -31.09 0.43 4.76
N ARG A 44 -31.38 1.63 4.23
CA ARG A 44 -30.65 2.18 3.07
C ARG A 44 -29.17 2.43 3.37
N PHE A 45 -28.84 2.89 4.57
CA PHE A 45 -27.42 3.02 4.98
C PHE A 45 -26.74 1.66 5.12
N ALA A 46 -27.42 0.64 5.62
CA ALA A 46 -26.87 -0.70 5.74
C ALA A 46 -26.61 -1.36 4.37
N ASP A 47 -27.42 -1.05 3.35
CA ASP A 47 -27.22 -1.54 1.99
C ASP A 47 -26.12 -0.75 1.22
N VAL A 48 -25.90 0.52 1.59
CA VAL A 48 -24.89 1.38 0.96
C VAL A 48 -23.52 1.22 1.62
N VAL A 49 -23.47 0.94 2.93
CA VAL A 49 -22.20 0.76 3.64
C VAL A 49 -21.79 -0.72 3.59
N PRO A 50 -20.67 -1.06 2.95
CA PRO A 50 -20.18 -2.44 2.87
C PRO A 50 -19.58 -2.89 4.22
N ILE A 51 -20.46 -3.11 5.22
CA ILE A 51 -20.04 -3.45 6.60
C ILE A 51 -19.18 -4.71 6.63
N ALA A 52 -19.50 -5.70 5.80
CA ALA A 52 -18.74 -6.94 5.71
C ALA A 52 -17.29 -6.68 5.24
N ASP A 53 -17.11 -5.79 4.25
CA ASP A 53 -15.79 -5.38 3.75
C ASP A 53 -15.01 -4.61 4.80
N LEU A 54 -15.68 -3.69 5.49
CA LEU A 54 -15.05 -2.87 6.51
C LEU A 54 -14.61 -3.70 7.72
N VAL A 55 -15.42 -4.66 8.16
CA VAL A 55 -15.07 -5.55 9.27
C VAL A 55 -13.95 -6.51 8.87
N LEU A 56 -14.08 -7.18 7.74
CA LEU A 56 -13.07 -8.11 7.26
C LEU A 56 -11.79 -7.37 6.87
N GLY A 57 -11.90 -6.39 5.97
CA GLY A 57 -10.76 -5.63 5.47
C GLY A 57 -10.08 -4.82 6.54
N GLY A 58 -10.86 -4.16 7.41
CA GLY A 58 -10.34 -3.42 8.56
C GLY A 58 -9.64 -4.32 9.57
N GLY A 59 -10.19 -5.51 9.84
CA GLY A 59 -9.56 -6.50 10.71
C GLY A 59 -8.21 -6.98 10.16
N VAL A 60 -8.15 -7.31 8.87
CA VAL A 60 -6.90 -7.72 8.21
C VAL A 60 -5.92 -6.55 8.13
N LEU A 61 -6.38 -5.33 7.83
CA LEU A 61 -5.54 -4.13 7.83
C LEU A 61 -4.90 -3.90 9.20
N ILE A 62 -5.66 -3.98 10.29
CA ILE A 62 -5.14 -3.84 11.65
C ILE A 62 -4.10 -4.93 11.93
N LEU A 63 -4.38 -6.17 11.55
CA LEU A 63 -3.44 -7.29 11.69
C LEU A 63 -2.13 -7.01 10.94
N VAL A 64 -2.21 -6.58 9.69
CA VAL A 64 -1.05 -6.23 8.85
C VAL A 64 -0.23 -5.11 9.51
N VAL A 65 -0.88 -4.03 9.99
CA VAL A 65 -0.19 -2.92 10.68
C VAL A 65 0.50 -3.38 11.96
N LEU A 66 -0.13 -4.28 12.72
CA LEU A 66 0.49 -4.85 13.94
C LEU A 66 1.70 -5.73 13.59
N ILE A 67 1.58 -6.58 12.57
CA ILE A 67 2.69 -7.41 12.06
C ILE A 67 3.83 -6.51 11.58
N HIS A 68 3.51 -5.46 10.82
CA HIS A 68 4.48 -4.49 10.33
C HIS A 68 5.23 -3.82 11.48
N GLY A 69 4.52 -3.29 12.46
CA GLY A 69 5.12 -2.67 13.65
C GLY A 69 5.99 -3.65 14.47
N ALA A 70 5.57 -4.91 14.60
CA ALA A 70 6.36 -5.95 15.23
C ALA A 70 7.62 -6.29 14.41
N GLY A 71 7.48 -6.39 13.08
CA GLY A 71 8.58 -6.59 12.14
C GLY A 71 9.64 -5.48 12.22
N LEU A 72 9.20 -4.22 12.23
CA LEU A 72 10.10 -3.06 12.38
C LEU A 72 10.85 -3.08 13.72
N ARG A 73 10.19 -3.51 14.82
CA ARG A 73 10.89 -3.72 16.10
C ARG A 73 11.96 -4.80 15.98
N GLY A 74 11.66 -5.90 15.25
CA GLY A 74 12.62 -6.96 14.96
C GLY A 74 13.83 -6.45 14.19
N VAL A 75 13.60 -5.65 13.14
CA VAL A 75 14.66 -5.00 12.35
C VAL A 75 15.50 -4.07 13.24
N ASN A 76 14.85 -3.22 14.05
CA ASN A 76 15.56 -2.31 14.95
C ASN A 76 16.45 -3.05 15.97
N ASN A 77 15.94 -4.15 16.54
CA ASN A 77 16.71 -5.01 17.43
C ASN A 77 17.89 -5.68 16.72
N HIS A 78 17.71 -6.09 15.46
CA HIS A 78 18.79 -6.64 14.63
C HIS A 78 19.89 -5.58 14.40
N VAL A 79 19.51 -4.38 14.01
CA VAL A 79 20.43 -3.24 13.82
C VAL A 79 21.21 -2.97 15.11
N GLY A 80 20.52 -2.82 16.26
CA GLY A 80 21.16 -2.54 17.55
C GLY A 80 22.24 -3.56 17.91
N ARG A 81 21.94 -4.86 17.76
CA ARG A 81 22.93 -5.92 18.02
C ARG A 81 24.14 -5.89 17.09
N ARG A 82 23.90 -5.59 15.80
CA ARG A 82 24.98 -5.57 14.79
C ARG A 82 25.85 -4.33 14.88
N VAL A 83 25.28 -3.16 15.18
CA VAL A 83 26.02 -1.90 15.37
C VAL A 83 27.09 -2.06 16.48
N HIS A 84 26.74 -2.67 17.62
CA HIS A 84 27.72 -2.94 18.67
C HIS A 84 28.88 -3.82 18.21
N ALA A 85 28.63 -4.78 17.32
CA ALA A 85 29.68 -5.62 16.76
C ALA A 85 30.57 -4.85 15.79
N ILE A 86 30.01 -3.98 14.96
CA ILE A 86 30.76 -3.15 13.99
C ILE A 86 31.66 -2.14 14.71
N LEU A 87 31.20 -1.53 15.80
CA LEU A 87 31.98 -0.58 16.57
C LEU A 87 33.23 -1.21 17.23
N ARG A 88 33.19 -2.53 17.51
CA ARG A 88 34.35 -3.26 18.03
C ARG A 88 35.41 -3.58 16.96
N HIS A 89 34.96 -3.82 15.73
CA HIS A 89 35.78 -4.14 14.57
C HIS A 89 35.32 -3.34 13.36
N PRO A 90 35.73 -2.06 13.24
CA PRO A 90 35.28 -1.16 12.20
C PRO A 90 35.78 -1.63 10.83
N SER A 91 34.83 -2.06 9.98
CA SER A 91 35.07 -2.46 8.60
C SER A 91 33.90 -1.99 7.73
N ALA A 92 34.24 -1.35 6.61
CA ALA A 92 33.22 -0.86 5.65
C ALA A 92 32.29 -1.98 5.15
N TRP A 93 32.82 -3.16 4.90
CA TRP A 93 32.09 -4.35 4.46
C TRP A 93 30.98 -4.76 5.47
N HIS A 94 31.22 -4.69 6.77
CA HIS A 94 30.20 -5.01 7.78
C HIS A 94 29.04 -4.02 7.77
N ALA A 95 29.31 -2.74 7.49
CA ALA A 95 28.28 -1.72 7.37
C ALA A 95 27.39 -1.97 6.12
N ASP A 96 28.00 -2.37 5.00
CA ASP A 96 27.28 -2.69 3.77
C ASP A 96 26.41 -3.95 3.92
N LEU A 97 26.94 -4.98 4.57
CA LEU A 97 26.16 -6.20 4.90
C LEU A 97 24.99 -5.88 5.83
N LEU A 98 25.19 -5.02 6.83
CA LEU A 98 24.11 -4.61 7.71
C LEU A 98 23.03 -3.90 6.91
N MET A 99 23.39 -2.96 6.03
CA MET A 99 22.43 -2.25 5.18
C MET A 99 21.67 -3.21 4.27
N GLY A 100 22.36 -4.13 3.59
CA GLY A 100 21.74 -5.16 2.76
C GLY A 100 20.77 -6.04 3.55
N SER A 101 21.13 -6.42 4.80
CA SER A 101 20.25 -7.22 5.66
C SER A 101 18.99 -6.46 6.09
N ILE A 102 19.07 -5.15 6.33
CA ILE A 102 17.92 -4.31 6.65
C ILE A 102 16.95 -4.27 5.48
N ILE A 103 17.45 -3.98 4.27
CA ILE A 103 16.64 -3.95 3.05
C ILE A 103 15.96 -5.29 2.82
N PHE A 104 16.70 -6.39 2.96
CA PHE A 104 16.16 -7.74 2.80
C PHE A 104 15.05 -8.04 3.81
N LEU A 105 15.25 -7.69 5.09
CA LEU A 105 14.25 -7.91 6.14
C LEU A 105 12.98 -7.08 5.91
N LEU A 106 13.11 -5.82 5.47
CA LEU A 106 11.96 -4.99 5.12
C LEU A 106 11.20 -5.55 3.92
N LEU A 107 11.92 -6.00 2.87
CA LEU A 107 11.28 -6.64 1.72
C LEU A 107 10.56 -7.93 2.11
N ALA A 108 11.20 -8.79 2.92
CA ALA A 108 10.60 -10.02 3.42
C ALA A 108 9.34 -9.74 4.26
N LEU A 109 9.34 -8.66 5.04
CA LEU A 109 8.18 -8.21 5.81
C LEU A 109 7.01 -7.86 4.89
N HIS A 110 7.23 -7.08 3.84
CA HIS A 110 6.17 -6.74 2.88
C HIS A 110 5.65 -7.96 2.12
N LEU A 111 6.53 -8.89 1.72
CA LEU A 111 6.09 -10.15 1.11
C LEU A 111 5.23 -10.99 2.06
N PHE A 112 5.57 -10.99 3.35
CA PHE A 112 4.76 -11.66 4.36
C PHE A 112 3.38 -11.00 4.53
N GLU A 113 3.28 -9.69 4.45
CA GLU A 113 2.01 -8.95 4.51
C GLU A 113 1.12 -9.26 3.29
N VAL A 114 1.71 -9.33 2.09
CA VAL A 114 1.00 -9.82 0.89
C VAL A 114 0.49 -11.25 1.11
N PHE A 115 1.29 -12.12 1.73
CA PHE A 115 0.86 -13.47 2.08
C PHE A 115 -0.31 -13.46 3.08
N VAL A 116 -0.30 -12.60 4.09
CA VAL A 116 -1.41 -12.44 5.06
C VAL A 116 -2.71 -12.05 4.34
N TRP A 117 -2.66 -11.09 3.42
CA TRP A 117 -3.80 -10.73 2.59
C TRP A 117 -4.27 -11.87 1.70
N SER A 118 -3.33 -12.61 1.08
CA SER A 118 -3.65 -13.79 0.27
C SER A 118 -4.35 -14.87 1.09
N ALA A 119 -3.85 -15.14 2.30
CA ALA A 119 -4.44 -16.07 3.23
C ALA A 119 -5.86 -15.67 3.63
N ALA A 120 -6.09 -14.39 3.91
CA ALA A 120 -7.41 -13.88 4.24
C ALA A 120 -8.41 -14.09 3.09
N LEU A 121 -8.00 -13.86 1.84
CA LEU A 121 -8.83 -14.09 0.66
C LEU A 121 -9.18 -15.57 0.45
N VAL A 122 -8.22 -16.48 0.69
CA VAL A 122 -8.46 -17.91 0.55
C VAL A 122 -9.33 -18.45 1.68
N TRP A 123 -9.05 -18.08 2.92
CA TRP A 123 -9.81 -18.58 4.08
C TRP A 123 -11.25 -18.08 4.12
N THR A 124 -11.51 -16.88 3.59
CA THR A 124 -12.89 -16.39 3.43
C THR A 124 -13.61 -16.98 2.22
N GLY A 125 -12.93 -17.78 1.40
CA GLY A 125 -13.50 -18.39 0.19
C GLY A 125 -13.72 -17.39 -0.96
N LEU A 126 -13.22 -16.16 -0.85
CA LEU A 126 -13.34 -15.14 -1.91
C LEU A 126 -12.50 -15.48 -3.14
N VAL A 127 -11.35 -16.12 -2.91
CA VAL A 127 -10.47 -16.64 -3.96
C VAL A 127 -10.06 -18.05 -3.57
N HIS A 128 -10.36 -19.05 -4.40
CA HIS A 128 -10.11 -20.46 -4.06
C HIS A 128 -8.67 -20.89 -4.33
N ASP A 129 -8.03 -20.25 -5.30
CA ASP A 129 -6.66 -20.59 -5.70
C ASP A 129 -5.62 -19.67 -5.05
N TRP A 130 -4.63 -20.26 -4.40
CA TRP A 130 -3.53 -19.53 -3.73
C TRP A 130 -2.72 -18.65 -4.68
N ARG A 131 -2.53 -19.10 -5.92
CA ARG A 131 -1.80 -18.33 -6.93
C ARG A 131 -2.56 -17.09 -7.33
N ALA A 132 -3.86 -17.24 -7.60
CA ALA A 132 -4.74 -16.12 -7.94
C ALA A 132 -4.85 -15.15 -6.76
N ALA A 133 -4.97 -15.64 -5.53
CA ALA A 133 -5.02 -14.83 -4.32
C ALA A 133 -3.71 -14.05 -4.12
N GLY A 134 -2.56 -14.70 -4.26
CA GLY A 134 -1.25 -14.05 -4.16
C GLY A 134 -1.02 -12.99 -5.23
N PHE A 135 -1.39 -13.30 -6.46
CA PHE A 135 -1.31 -12.35 -7.57
C PHE A 135 -2.22 -11.13 -7.34
N PHE A 136 -3.47 -11.36 -6.97
CA PHE A 136 -4.42 -10.29 -6.67
C PHE A 136 -3.96 -9.44 -5.48
N ALA A 137 -3.56 -10.08 -4.38
CA ALA A 137 -3.08 -9.40 -3.19
C ALA A 137 -1.82 -8.58 -3.48
N GLY A 138 -0.84 -9.14 -4.19
CA GLY A 138 0.38 -8.43 -4.57
C GLY A 138 0.10 -7.21 -5.44
N ASN A 139 -0.72 -7.36 -6.49
CA ASN A 139 -1.10 -6.25 -7.37
C ASN A 139 -1.85 -5.14 -6.63
N THR A 140 -2.75 -5.52 -5.74
CA THR A 140 -3.60 -4.57 -5.01
C THR A 140 -2.82 -3.87 -3.91
N TYR A 141 -2.06 -4.62 -3.12
CA TYR A 141 -1.22 -4.10 -2.05
C TYR A 141 -0.15 -3.12 -2.56
N THR A 142 0.45 -3.41 -3.72
CA THR A 142 1.42 -2.51 -4.38
C THR A 142 0.76 -1.43 -5.23
N THR A 143 -0.56 -1.38 -5.29
CA THR A 143 -1.35 -0.42 -6.09
C THR A 143 -1.12 -0.49 -7.60
N ILE A 144 -0.55 -1.58 -8.11
CA ILE A 144 -0.29 -1.77 -9.55
C ILE A 144 -1.62 -1.94 -10.29
N GLY A 145 -2.58 -2.70 -9.73
CA GLY A 145 -3.89 -2.90 -10.32
C GLY A 145 -3.88 -3.68 -11.63
N TYR A 146 -2.83 -4.46 -11.90
CA TYR A 146 -2.70 -5.23 -13.13
C TYR A 146 -3.52 -6.53 -13.06
N GLY A 147 -4.39 -6.75 -14.02
CA GLY A 147 -5.19 -7.97 -14.14
C GLY A 147 -6.70 -7.69 -14.25
N ASN A 148 -7.44 -8.72 -14.67
CA ASN A 148 -8.89 -8.64 -14.89
C ASN A 148 -9.70 -9.29 -13.75
N PHE A 149 -9.07 -9.64 -12.64
CA PHE A 149 -9.76 -10.24 -11.51
C PHE A 149 -10.45 -9.18 -10.67
N ILE A 150 -11.77 -9.29 -10.55
CA ILE A 150 -12.61 -8.38 -9.78
C ILE A 150 -13.31 -9.20 -8.70
N LEU A 151 -13.23 -8.75 -7.45
CA LEU A 151 -13.96 -9.35 -6.34
C LEU A 151 -15.48 -9.21 -6.54
N PRO A 152 -16.30 -10.11 -5.97
CA PRO A 152 -17.76 -9.97 -5.96
C PRO A 152 -18.17 -8.60 -5.43
N LEU A 153 -19.28 -8.06 -5.94
CA LEU A 153 -19.73 -6.68 -5.65
C LEU A 153 -19.73 -6.34 -4.15
N ARG A 154 -20.12 -7.31 -3.32
CA ARG A 154 -20.18 -7.20 -1.86
C ARG A 154 -18.81 -7.02 -1.19
N TYR A 155 -17.72 -7.38 -1.88
CA TYR A 155 -16.36 -7.39 -1.32
C TYR A 155 -15.38 -6.53 -2.10
N GLN A 156 -15.86 -5.64 -2.96
CA GLN A 156 -15.01 -4.79 -3.80
C GLN A 156 -14.20 -3.77 -2.99
N MET A 157 -14.73 -3.35 -1.81
CA MET A 157 -14.02 -2.41 -0.93
C MET A 157 -12.79 -3.01 -0.24
N LEU A 158 -12.61 -4.34 -0.27
CA LEU A 158 -11.38 -4.97 0.21
C LEU A 158 -10.15 -4.50 -0.59
N ALA A 159 -10.29 -4.27 -1.90
CA ALA A 159 -9.18 -3.85 -2.74
C ALA A 159 -8.62 -2.47 -2.32
N PRO A 160 -9.41 -1.38 -2.19
CA PRO A 160 -8.90 -0.12 -1.69
C PRO A 160 -8.37 -0.20 -0.24
N ILE A 161 -8.98 -1.00 0.65
CA ILE A 161 -8.48 -1.19 2.02
C ILE A 161 -7.09 -1.86 2.00
N MET A 162 -6.91 -2.88 1.17
CA MET A 162 -5.63 -3.56 0.96
C MET A 162 -4.57 -2.60 0.39
N ALA A 163 -4.94 -1.77 -0.60
CA ALA A 163 -4.05 -0.76 -1.18
C ALA A 163 -3.61 0.27 -0.14
N ILE A 164 -4.54 0.75 0.70
CA ILE A 164 -4.23 1.68 1.80
C ILE A 164 -3.24 1.04 2.78
N SER A 165 -3.41 -0.26 3.13
CA SER A 165 -2.48 -0.96 4.01
C SER A 165 -1.06 -0.99 3.43
N GLY A 166 -0.93 -1.28 2.12
CA GLY A 166 0.36 -1.29 1.43
C GLY A 166 1.03 0.08 1.40
N LEU A 167 0.30 1.12 0.99
CA LEU A 167 0.82 2.49 0.96
C LEU A 167 1.30 2.95 2.35
N PHE A 168 0.53 2.65 3.40
CA PHE A 168 0.88 3.00 4.76
C PHE A 168 2.16 2.30 5.24
N THR A 169 2.27 0.99 5.03
CA THR A 169 3.42 0.20 5.47
C THR A 169 4.67 0.51 4.65
N PHE A 170 4.56 0.76 3.34
CA PHE A 170 5.68 1.25 2.51
C PHE A 170 6.17 2.62 2.98
N GLY A 171 5.27 3.56 3.27
CA GLY A 171 5.64 4.87 3.81
C GLY A 171 6.37 4.77 5.15
N TRP A 172 5.89 3.91 6.04
CA TRP A 172 6.50 3.66 7.34
C TRP A 172 7.90 3.02 7.21
N SER A 173 8.04 1.94 6.42
CA SER A 173 9.33 1.32 6.12
C SER A 173 10.30 2.29 5.47
N GLY A 174 9.84 3.10 4.51
CA GLY A 174 10.68 4.10 3.85
C GLY A 174 11.25 5.13 4.82
N SER A 175 10.44 5.62 5.75
CA SER A 175 10.89 6.52 6.81
C SER A 175 11.96 5.89 7.70
N MET A 176 11.76 4.64 8.13
CA MET A 176 12.72 3.90 8.94
C MET A 176 14.02 3.61 8.18
N LEU A 177 13.92 3.30 6.89
CA LEU A 177 15.10 3.05 6.05
C LEU A 177 15.99 4.29 5.96
N VAL A 178 15.42 5.48 5.80
CA VAL A 178 16.18 6.75 5.82
C VAL A 178 16.90 6.95 7.15
N ASP A 179 16.26 6.65 8.28
CA ASP A 179 16.89 6.74 9.60
C ASP A 179 18.06 5.74 9.73
N TYR A 180 17.91 4.51 9.25
CA TYR A 180 19.01 3.52 9.27
C TYR A 180 20.18 3.93 8.38
N VAL A 181 19.94 4.48 7.19
CA VAL A 181 21.01 5.01 6.33
C VAL A 181 21.81 6.08 7.05
N ARG A 182 21.14 7.05 7.67
CA ARG A 182 21.77 8.13 8.43
C ARG A 182 22.63 7.59 9.58
N ARG A 183 22.11 6.64 10.36
CA ARG A 183 22.84 6.02 11.48
C ARG A 183 24.09 5.29 11.01
N ILE A 184 24.01 4.54 9.90
CA ILE A 184 25.15 3.82 9.34
C ILE A 184 26.23 4.81 8.82
N GLN A 185 25.81 5.91 8.19
CA GLN A 185 26.73 6.97 7.76
C GLN A 185 27.48 7.61 8.94
N GLN A 186 26.77 7.97 10.01
CA GLN A 186 27.38 8.52 11.24
C GLN A 186 28.39 7.56 11.87
N ILE A 187 28.11 6.25 11.87
CA ILE A 187 29.05 5.23 12.37
C ILE A 187 30.30 5.17 11.51
N ARG A 188 30.17 5.26 10.18
CA ARG A 188 31.32 5.29 9.25
C ARG A 188 32.18 6.51 9.49
N GLU A 189 31.59 7.70 9.55
CA GLU A 189 32.32 8.96 9.78
C GLU A 189 33.08 8.93 11.12
N ALA A 190 32.41 8.47 12.20
CA ALA A 190 33.05 8.32 13.50
C ALA A 190 34.22 7.30 13.48
N SER A 191 34.03 6.18 12.76
CA SER A 191 35.08 5.16 12.60
C SER A 191 36.31 5.70 11.86
N ASP A 192 36.08 6.47 10.79
CA ASP A 192 37.17 7.03 9.98
C ASP A 192 37.89 8.14 10.73
N ALA A 193 37.19 8.99 11.48
CA ALA A 193 37.80 9.98 12.37
C ALA A 193 38.70 9.33 13.42
N LEU A 194 38.27 8.22 14.03
CA LEU A 194 39.08 7.47 15.00
C LEU A 194 40.34 6.88 14.36
N LYS A 195 40.28 6.36 13.13
CA LYS A 195 41.44 5.84 12.41
C LYS A 195 42.46 6.95 12.09
N HIS A 196 42.00 8.11 11.64
CA HIS A 196 42.85 9.25 11.37
C HIS A 196 43.54 9.74 12.65
N ALA A 197 42.82 9.88 13.76
CA ALA A 197 43.40 10.30 15.04
C ALA A 197 44.41 9.27 15.61
N ALA A 198 44.21 7.97 15.34
CA ALA A 198 45.14 6.91 15.72
C ALA A 198 46.43 6.94 14.87
N ALA A 199 46.29 7.23 13.57
CA ALA A 199 47.44 7.35 12.67
C ALA A 199 48.34 8.58 13.01
N GLU A 200 47.69 9.68 13.42
CA GLU A 200 48.42 10.90 13.82
C GLU A 200 49.20 10.76 15.14
N LYS A 201 48.75 9.86 16.02
CA LYS A 201 49.41 9.57 17.31
C LYS A 201 50.55 8.57 17.20
N GLN A 202 50.78 7.96 16.03
CA GLN A 202 51.98 7.17 15.73
C GLN A 202 52.93 7.97 14.82
N PRO A 203 53.71 8.99 15.32
CA PRO A 203 54.74 9.61 14.53
C PRO A 203 55.83 8.57 14.30
N GLY A 204 56.28 8.43 13.06
CA GLY A 204 57.14 7.40 12.53
C GLY A 204 58.28 6.99 13.45
N ASN A 205 58.37 5.70 13.65
CA ASN A 205 59.60 5.04 14.03
C ASN A 205 60.46 4.93 12.73
N GLU A 206 61.18 5.99 12.40
CA GLU A 206 62.35 5.96 11.54
C GLU A 206 63.59 6.13 12.40
#